data_997f51f2a82ee440ed504358785ce7ff
#
_entry.id   997f51f2a82ee440ed504358785ce7ff
#
_cell.length_a   1.000
_cell.length_b   1.000
_cell.length_c   1.000
_cell.angle_alpha   90.00
_cell.angle_beta   90.00
_cell.angle_gamma   90.00
#
_symmetry.space_group_name_H-M   'P 1'
#
loop_
_entity.id
_entity.type
_entity.pdbx_description
1 polymer ?
#
loop_
_entity_poly.entity_id
_entity_poly.type
_entity_poly.pdbx_seq_one_letter_code
_entity_poly.pdbx_strand_id
1 'polypeptide(L)'
;MVKAVFDHPADERHLFSKAEMDNKIDLHHLRALRAQRMYQYYLSRIQNEKGYREQLISEIKHTWEKDDDAREENGYRPKRWKDCKINGNYVLHGHNRELVQKHGLPVSYDRLALLAVSIYHLAHWRHDVTVANYLLAI
;
A
#
# COMPACT_ATOMS: atom_id res chain seq x y z
N MET A 1 22.54 -11.28 -6.49
CA MET A 1 22.32 -11.86 -6.27
C MET A 1 21.57 -11.90 -5.69
N VAL A 2 21.21 -11.65 -5.45
CA VAL A 2 20.66 -12.01 -4.67
C VAL A 2 20.29 -13.19 -4.87
N LYS A 3 20.82 -13.76 -5.68
CA LYS A 3 20.62 -14.97 -5.81
C LYS A 3 20.54 -15.60 -4.55
N ALA A 4 21.19 -15.17 -3.67
CA ALA A 4 21.18 -15.80 -2.40
C ALA A 4 19.81 -16.10 -1.90
N VAL A 5 18.88 -15.31 -2.23
CA VAL A 5 17.55 -15.51 -1.74
C VAL A 5 16.86 -16.67 -2.43
N PHE A 6 17.26 -16.95 -3.64
CA PHE A 6 16.53 -17.90 -4.42
C PHE A 6 17.24 -19.19 -4.68
N ASP A 7 18.50 -19.24 -4.35
CA ASP A 7 19.23 -20.40 -4.59
C ASP A 7 19.14 -21.42 -3.56
N HIS A 8 18.40 -21.17 -2.55
CA HIS A 8 18.40 -22.04 -1.44
C HIS A 8 17.13 -22.79 -1.47
N PRO A 9 17.22 -24.01 -1.80
CA PRO A 9 16.03 -24.73 -2.01
C PRO A 9 15.42 -25.22 -0.77
N ALA A 10 16.18 -25.57 0.14
CA ALA A 10 15.65 -26.37 1.16
C ALA A 10 14.69 -25.66 2.03
N ASP A 11 15.03 -24.61 2.44
CA ASP A 11 14.22 -23.95 3.38
C ASP A 11 14.73 -22.57 3.43
N GLU A 12 14.18 -21.79 2.59
CA GLU A 12 14.66 -20.45 2.45
C GLU A 12 14.78 -19.72 3.76
N ARG A 13 13.93 -20.01 4.68
CA ARG A 13 13.96 -19.32 5.95
C ARG A 13 15.19 -19.66 6.76
N HIS A 14 15.73 -20.86 6.55
CA HIS A 14 16.86 -21.27 7.29
C HIS A 14 18.15 -21.02 6.56
N LEU A 15 18.04 -20.47 5.38
CA LEU A 15 19.21 -20.23 4.61
C LEU A 15 19.76 -18.85 4.81
N PHE A 16 19.04 -18.02 5.56
CA PHE A 16 19.51 -16.68 5.80
C PHE A 16 20.42 -16.66 7.00
N SER A 17 21.59 -16.07 6.82
CA SER A 17 22.47 -15.78 7.93
C SER A 17 21.87 -14.62 8.72
N LYS A 18 22.47 -14.33 9.86
CA LYS A 18 22.04 -13.19 10.65
C LYS A 18 22.15 -11.89 9.85
N ALA A 19 23.20 -11.75 9.07
CA ALA A 19 23.37 -10.56 8.23
C ALA A 19 22.27 -10.48 7.18
N GLU A 20 21.87 -11.62 6.61
CA GLU A 20 20.81 -11.65 5.63
C GLU A 20 19.46 -11.33 6.25
N MET A 21 19.23 -11.72 7.48
CA MET A 21 18.00 -11.37 8.20
C MET A 21 17.94 -9.88 8.48
N ASP A 22 19.06 -9.26 8.79
CA ASP A 22 19.13 -7.82 8.96
C ASP A 22 18.83 -7.10 7.66
N ASN A 23 19.33 -7.61 6.54
CA ASN A 23 19.01 -7.08 5.23
C ASN A 23 17.52 -7.20 4.91
N LYS A 24 16.88 -8.25 5.36
CA LYS A 24 15.45 -8.43 5.18
C LYS A 24 14.66 -7.35 5.91
N ILE A 25 15.11 -6.97 7.08
CA ILE A 25 14.52 -5.86 7.83
C ILE A 25 14.70 -4.57 7.04
N ASP A 26 15.88 -4.38 6.45
CA ASP A 26 16.15 -3.20 5.62
C ASP A 26 15.25 -3.19 4.38
N LEU A 27 14.94 -4.33 3.81
CA LEU A 27 14.03 -4.41 2.67
C LEU A 27 12.62 -3.97 3.06
N HIS A 28 12.15 -4.35 4.24
CA HIS A 28 10.85 -3.88 4.72
C HIS A 28 10.86 -2.36 4.88
N HIS A 29 11.92 -1.82 5.42
CA HIS A 29 12.09 -0.38 5.56
C HIS A 29 12.09 0.31 4.19
N LEU A 30 12.80 -0.26 3.22
CA LEU A 30 12.82 0.27 1.85
C LEU A 30 11.43 0.24 1.20
N ARG A 31 10.65 -0.81 1.46
CA ARG A 31 9.29 -0.89 0.96
C ARG A 31 8.42 0.19 1.59
N ALA A 32 8.60 0.45 2.88
CA ALA A 32 7.87 1.51 3.55
C ALA A 32 8.23 2.89 2.98
N LEU A 33 9.51 3.13 2.74
CA LEU A 33 9.96 4.38 2.13
C LEU A 33 9.39 4.54 0.72
N ARG A 34 9.36 3.45 -0.05
CA ARG A 34 8.77 3.50 -1.38
C ARG A 34 7.27 3.80 -1.32
N ALA A 35 6.56 3.17 -0.39
CA ALA A 35 5.13 3.42 -0.23
C ALA A 35 4.87 4.89 0.11
N GLN A 36 5.67 5.46 1.00
CA GLN A 36 5.57 6.87 1.36
C GLN A 36 5.83 7.77 0.16
N ARG A 37 6.84 7.44 -0.63
CA ARG A 37 7.19 8.21 -1.83
C ARG A 37 6.11 8.10 -2.89
N MET A 38 5.57 6.92 -3.10
CA MET A 38 4.50 6.73 -4.09
C MET A 38 3.20 7.40 -3.65
N TYR A 39 2.92 7.41 -2.37
CA TYR A 39 1.78 8.16 -1.86
C TYR A 39 1.91 9.64 -2.22
N GLN A 40 3.06 10.25 -1.99
CA GLN A 40 3.29 11.65 -2.34
C GLN A 40 3.19 11.88 -3.85
N TYR A 41 3.67 10.94 -4.64
CA TYR A 41 3.56 11.00 -6.08
C TYR A 41 2.10 11.07 -6.53
N TYR A 42 1.26 10.14 -6.06
CA TYR A 42 -0.16 10.15 -6.44
C TYR A 42 -0.88 11.37 -5.89
N LEU A 43 -0.60 11.75 -4.67
CA LEU A 43 -1.22 12.91 -4.06
C LEU A 43 -0.91 14.18 -4.85
N SER A 44 0.34 14.36 -5.22
CA SER A 44 0.77 15.52 -6.00
C SER A 44 0.05 15.60 -7.35
N ARG A 45 -0.09 14.46 -8.02
CA ARG A 45 -0.79 14.42 -9.30
C ARG A 45 -2.29 14.69 -9.14
N ILE A 46 -2.90 14.13 -8.10
CA ILE A 46 -4.32 14.38 -7.81
C ILE A 46 -4.56 15.87 -7.57
N GLN A 47 -3.65 16.53 -6.87
CA GLN A 47 -3.79 17.94 -6.53
C GLN A 47 -3.47 18.88 -7.68
N ASN A 48 -2.54 18.50 -8.54
CA ASN A 48 -1.98 19.43 -9.53
C ASN A 48 -2.38 19.15 -10.98
N GLU A 49 -2.84 17.94 -11.30
CA GLU A 49 -3.21 17.60 -12.67
C GLU A 49 -4.72 17.52 -12.82
N LYS A 50 -5.27 18.42 -13.60
CA LYS A 50 -6.71 18.44 -13.84
C LYS A 50 -7.15 17.16 -14.52
N GLY A 51 -8.19 16.54 -13.97
CA GLY A 51 -8.73 15.31 -14.53
C GLY A 51 -8.00 14.04 -14.10
N TYR A 52 -6.87 14.16 -13.43
CA TYR A 52 -6.14 12.96 -13.01
C TYR A 52 -6.91 12.14 -11.99
N ARG A 53 -7.61 12.80 -11.06
CA ARG A 53 -8.41 12.08 -10.05
C ARG A 53 -9.45 11.17 -10.71
N GLU A 54 -10.15 11.69 -11.69
CA GLU A 54 -11.19 10.93 -12.39
C GLU A 54 -10.59 9.79 -13.20
N GLN A 55 -9.47 10.04 -13.83
CA GLN A 55 -8.76 9.01 -14.58
C GLN A 55 -8.30 7.89 -13.65
N LEU A 56 -7.71 8.25 -12.52
CA LEU A 56 -7.23 7.26 -11.55
C LEU A 56 -8.38 6.43 -10.98
N ILE A 57 -9.50 7.08 -10.65
CA ILE A 57 -10.69 6.38 -10.19
C ILE A 57 -11.17 5.37 -11.22
N SER A 58 -11.19 5.75 -12.48
CA SER A 58 -11.61 4.87 -13.57
C SER A 58 -10.69 3.67 -13.71
N GLU A 59 -9.38 3.87 -13.63
CA GLU A 59 -8.40 2.80 -13.73
C GLU A 59 -8.52 1.83 -12.55
N ILE A 60 -8.65 2.36 -11.35
CA ILE A 60 -8.79 1.55 -10.13
C ILE A 60 -10.10 0.77 -10.19
N LYS A 61 -11.17 1.40 -10.62
CA LYS A 61 -12.47 0.72 -10.75
C LYS A 61 -12.37 -0.46 -11.71
N HIS A 62 -11.73 -0.25 -12.85
CA HIS A 62 -11.57 -1.33 -13.83
C HIS A 62 -10.77 -2.50 -13.24
N THR A 63 -9.67 -2.21 -12.58
CA THR A 63 -8.84 -3.23 -11.94
C THR A 63 -9.61 -3.96 -10.83
N TRP A 64 -10.35 -3.22 -10.04
CA TRP A 64 -11.17 -3.76 -8.95
C TRP A 64 -12.23 -4.72 -9.46
N GLU A 65 -12.97 -4.29 -10.49
CA GLU A 65 -14.04 -5.12 -11.05
C GLU A 65 -13.50 -6.36 -11.72
N LYS A 66 -12.37 -6.24 -12.40
CA LYS A 66 -11.72 -7.39 -13.02
C LYS A 66 -11.28 -8.41 -11.96
N ASP A 67 -10.76 -7.94 -10.84
CA ASP A 67 -10.39 -8.83 -9.74
C ASP A 67 -11.63 -9.48 -9.12
N ASP A 68 -12.73 -8.73 -8.98
CA ASP A 68 -13.97 -9.27 -8.45
C ASP A 68 -14.53 -10.38 -9.35
N ASP A 69 -14.48 -10.19 -10.67
CA ASP A 69 -14.90 -11.23 -11.60
C ASP A 69 -14.10 -12.51 -11.43
N ALA A 70 -12.77 -12.37 -11.30
CA ALA A 70 -11.91 -13.51 -11.08
C ALA A 70 -12.20 -14.19 -9.73
N ARG A 71 -12.50 -13.41 -8.72
CA ARG A 71 -12.85 -13.96 -7.40
C ARG A 71 -14.14 -14.76 -7.46
N GLU A 72 -15.15 -14.24 -8.14
CA GLU A 72 -16.42 -14.96 -8.29
C GLU A 72 -16.24 -16.27 -9.07
N GLU A 73 -15.45 -16.26 -10.13
CA GLU A 73 -15.17 -17.47 -10.89
C GLU A 73 -14.51 -18.56 -10.03
N ASN A 74 -13.74 -18.15 -9.04
CA ASN A 74 -13.03 -19.08 -8.15
C ASN A 74 -13.76 -19.33 -6.84
N GLY A 75 -15.01 -18.91 -6.74
CA GLY A 75 -15.82 -19.15 -5.55
C GLY A 75 -15.54 -18.25 -4.37
N TYR A 76 -14.81 -17.16 -4.57
CA TYR A 76 -14.52 -16.22 -3.52
C TYR A 76 -15.52 -15.07 -3.52
N ARG A 77 -15.71 -14.46 -2.36
CA ARG A 77 -16.63 -13.35 -2.22
C ARG A 77 -16.05 -12.10 -2.88
N PRO A 78 -16.83 -11.40 -3.73
CA PRO A 78 -16.36 -10.16 -4.34
C PRO A 78 -16.30 -9.03 -3.33
N LYS A 79 -15.40 -8.08 -3.58
CA LYS A 79 -15.23 -6.90 -2.72
C LYS A 79 -16.29 -5.84 -2.97
N ARG A 80 -16.85 -5.82 -4.18
CA ARG A 80 -17.86 -4.88 -4.67
C ARG A 80 -17.40 -3.43 -4.71
N TRP A 81 -17.32 -2.89 -5.90
CA TRP A 81 -16.89 -1.50 -6.10
C TRP A 81 -17.75 -0.49 -5.34
N LYS A 82 -19.05 -0.71 -5.24
CA LYS A 82 -19.93 0.21 -4.53
C LYS A 82 -19.57 0.39 -3.07
N ASP A 83 -18.88 -0.57 -2.49
CA ASP A 83 -18.46 -0.53 -1.09
C ASP A 83 -17.07 0.05 -0.91
N CYS A 84 -16.41 0.41 -2.00
CA CYS A 84 -15.06 0.95 -1.95
C CYS A 84 -15.09 2.41 -1.49
N LYS A 85 -14.27 2.70 -0.49
CA LYS A 85 -14.14 4.06 0.02
C LYS A 85 -12.98 4.76 -0.65
N ILE A 86 -13.27 5.61 -1.63
CA ILE A 86 -12.24 6.30 -2.39
C ILE A 86 -12.31 7.82 -2.24
N ASN A 87 -13.37 8.33 -1.65
CA ASN A 87 -13.54 9.77 -1.48
C ASN A 87 -13.12 10.22 -0.09
N GLY A 88 -12.69 11.47 0.00
CA GLY A 88 -12.31 12.06 1.27
C GLY A 88 -10.97 11.58 1.79
N ASN A 89 -10.79 11.77 3.07
CA ASN A 89 -9.53 11.46 3.73
C ASN A 89 -9.69 10.36 4.77
N TYR A 90 -8.66 9.55 4.88
CA TYR A 90 -8.51 8.61 5.97
C TYR A 90 -7.86 9.36 7.13
N VAL A 91 -8.56 9.51 8.24
CA VAL A 91 -8.09 10.28 9.38
C VAL A 91 -7.62 9.36 10.48
N LEU A 92 -6.43 9.62 11.00
CA LEU A 92 -5.88 8.85 12.10
C LEU A 92 -6.54 9.22 13.42
N HIS A 93 -6.66 8.24 14.30
CA HIS A 93 -7.25 8.41 15.61
C HIS A 93 -6.36 7.77 16.68
N GLY A 94 -6.58 8.19 17.94
CA GLY A 94 -5.95 7.57 19.09
C GLY A 94 -4.42 7.65 19.07
N HIS A 95 -3.79 6.56 19.42
CA HIS A 95 -2.33 6.51 19.56
C HIS A 95 -1.58 6.84 18.26
N ASN A 96 -2.08 6.38 17.13
CA ASN A 96 -1.44 6.66 15.84
C ASN A 96 -1.48 8.14 15.51
N ARG A 97 -2.58 8.80 15.84
CA ARG A 97 -2.69 10.24 15.63
C ARG A 97 -1.69 11.00 16.51
N GLU A 98 -1.57 10.61 17.76
CA GLU A 98 -0.62 11.21 18.67
C GLU A 98 0.81 11.01 18.20
N LEU A 99 1.12 9.81 17.74
CA LEU A 99 2.44 9.46 17.26
C LEU A 99 2.87 10.33 16.09
N VAL A 100 2.02 10.45 15.07
CA VAL A 100 2.36 11.26 13.89
C VAL A 100 2.42 12.74 14.22
N GLN A 101 1.57 13.23 15.11
CA GLN A 101 1.64 14.62 15.54
C GLN A 101 2.96 14.92 16.24
N LYS A 102 3.42 14.00 17.06
CA LYS A 102 4.69 14.13 17.76
C LYS A 102 5.86 14.25 16.78
N HIS A 103 5.78 13.60 15.63
CA HIS A 103 6.81 13.63 14.60
C HIS A 103 6.57 14.68 13.52
N GLY A 104 5.55 15.52 13.69
CA GLY A 104 5.26 16.57 12.71
C GLY A 104 4.69 16.04 11.39
N LEU A 105 4.12 14.86 11.41
CA LEU A 105 3.56 14.23 10.22
C LEU A 105 2.06 14.50 10.11
N PRO A 106 1.49 14.37 8.90
CA PRO A 106 0.05 14.59 8.71
C PRO A 106 -0.79 13.58 9.48
N VAL A 107 -1.97 14.00 9.93
CA VAL A 107 -2.91 13.12 10.61
C VAL A 107 -3.97 12.55 9.68
N SER A 108 -3.96 12.93 8.41
CA SER A 108 -4.92 12.43 7.43
C SER A 108 -4.23 12.14 6.10
N TYR A 109 -4.82 11.22 5.36
CA TYR A 109 -4.30 10.80 4.06
C TYR A 109 -5.45 10.75 3.05
N ASP A 110 -5.17 11.12 1.81
CA ASP A 110 -6.15 11.03 0.73
C ASP A 110 -6.44 9.56 0.44
N ARG A 111 -7.71 9.16 0.50
CA ARG A 111 -8.08 7.76 0.31
C ARG A 111 -7.77 7.24 -1.08
N LEU A 112 -7.92 8.06 -2.10
CA LEU A 112 -7.63 7.63 -3.47
C LEU A 112 -6.15 7.36 -3.64
N ALA A 113 -5.30 8.25 -3.13
CA ALA A 113 -3.85 8.05 -3.19
C ALA A 113 -3.42 6.81 -2.40
N LEU A 114 -4.01 6.60 -1.23
CA LEU A 114 -3.73 5.40 -0.43
C LEU A 114 -4.12 4.13 -1.17
N LEU A 115 -5.26 4.13 -1.82
CA LEU A 115 -5.72 2.96 -2.54
C LEU A 115 -4.83 2.67 -3.75
N ALA A 116 -4.38 3.71 -4.45
CA ALA A 116 -3.46 3.55 -5.57
C ALA A 116 -2.15 2.90 -5.10
N VAL A 117 -1.59 3.34 -3.99
CA VAL A 117 -0.38 2.73 -3.43
C VAL A 117 -0.65 1.26 -3.07
N SER A 118 -1.77 0.99 -2.44
CA SER A 118 -2.13 -0.36 -2.01
C SER A 118 -2.22 -1.32 -3.20
N ILE A 119 -2.94 -0.93 -4.23
CA ILE A 119 -3.20 -1.80 -5.38
C ILE A 119 -1.95 -1.94 -6.27
N TYR A 120 -1.31 -0.84 -6.59
CA TYR A 120 -0.24 -0.86 -7.61
C TYR A 120 1.13 -1.16 -7.05
N HIS A 121 1.35 -0.94 -5.76
CA HIS A 121 2.69 -1.10 -5.18
C HIS A 121 2.77 -2.11 -4.05
N LEU A 122 1.67 -2.43 -3.40
CA LEU A 122 1.65 -3.35 -2.26
C LEU A 122 0.78 -4.59 -2.50
N ALA A 123 0.14 -4.66 -3.66
CA ALA A 123 -0.65 -5.82 -4.09
C ALA A 123 -1.76 -6.22 -3.12
N HIS A 124 -2.46 -5.24 -2.55
CA HIS A 124 -3.65 -5.52 -1.76
C HIS A 124 -4.67 -4.39 -1.92
N TRP A 125 -5.86 -4.59 -1.36
CA TRP A 125 -7.00 -3.71 -1.59
C TRP A 125 -7.38 -2.84 -0.38
N ARG A 126 -6.51 -2.78 0.63
CA ARG A 126 -6.84 -2.14 1.90
C ARG A 126 -5.94 -0.95 2.18
N HIS A 127 -6.51 0.24 2.07
CA HIS A 127 -5.77 1.48 2.34
C HIS A 127 -5.41 1.64 3.83
N ASP A 128 -6.22 1.12 4.74
CA ASP A 128 -5.94 1.18 6.17
C ASP A 128 -4.68 0.37 6.53
N VAL A 129 -4.47 -0.77 5.88
CA VAL A 129 -3.27 -1.57 6.06
C VAL A 129 -2.05 -0.81 5.56
N THR A 130 -2.18 -0.08 4.46
CA THR A 130 -1.08 0.73 3.93
C THR A 130 -0.64 1.78 4.94
N VAL A 131 -1.59 2.49 5.55
CA VAL A 131 -1.26 3.47 6.58
C VAL A 131 -0.56 2.80 7.75
N ALA A 132 -1.17 1.76 8.31
CA ALA A 132 -0.68 1.14 9.53
C ALA A 132 0.71 0.50 9.38
N ASN A 133 0.95 -0.16 8.25
CA ASN A 133 2.17 -0.95 8.10
C ASN A 133 3.30 -0.25 7.34
N TYR A 134 2.99 0.77 6.58
CA TYR A 134 4.00 1.40 5.73
C TYR A 134 4.14 2.90 5.95
N LEU A 135 3.05 3.64 6.00
CA LEU A 135 3.14 5.09 6.08
C LEU A 135 3.44 5.61 7.48
N LEU A 136 3.15 4.81 8.50
CA LEU A 136 3.47 5.16 9.87
C LEU A 136 4.80 4.56 10.35
N ALA A 137 5.62 4.09 9.44
CA ALA A 137 6.95 3.55 9.78
C ALA A 137 7.91 4.72 9.99
N ILE A 138 7.96 5.21 11.20
CA ILE A 138 8.80 6.35 11.59
C ILE A 138 9.77 5.98 12.68
#